data_1b61623f4e92bf60f2345a1a58d636fd
#
_entry.id   1b61623f4e92bf60f2345a1a58d636fd
#
_cell.length_a   1.000
_cell.length_b   1.000
_cell.length_c   1.000
_cell.angle_alpha   90.00
_cell.angle_beta   90.00
_cell.angle_gamma   90.00
#
_symmetry.space_group_name_H-M   'P 1'
#
loop_
_entity.id
_entity.type
_entity.pdbx_description
1 polymer ?
#
loop_
_entity_poly.entity_id
_entity_poly.type
_entity_poly.pdbx_seq_one_letter_code
_entity_poly.pdbx_strand_id
1 'polypeptide(L)'
;MYENDNDLRSEKNLISYVSDCWNVASYKLPMSYKIDYVMYRDDSPVGFAEVKVRTHTFGTFPTYIISLAKVMEARRLARETNTKSILIVSWTDRTGYLDFFSHHQIRHGGRSDRNDWQDQEPMCHFDLKHFKGIGIR
;
A
#
# COMPACT_ATOMS: atom_id res chain seq x y z
N MET A 1 21.24 4.72 -0.86
CA MET A 1 21.13 5.70 0.23
C MET A 1 20.22 6.84 -0.15
N TYR A 2 19.55 7.42 0.83
CA TYR A 2 18.55 8.48 0.62
C TYR A 2 19.11 9.78 1.13
N GLU A 3 19.04 10.83 0.31
CA GLU A 3 19.65 12.12 0.65
C GLU A 3 18.74 12.96 1.55
N ASN A 4 17.42 12.82 1.39
CA ASN A 4 16.45 13.59 2.17
C ASN A 4 15.06 12.96 2.01
N ASP A 5 14.07 13.52 2.69
CA ASP A 5 12.69 13.02 2.65
C ASP A 5 12.06 13.10 1.27
N ASN A 6 12.56 13.98 0.39
CA ASN A 6 12.03 14.09 -0.96
C ASN A 6 12.24 12.81 -1.77
N ASP A 7 13.26 12.01 -1.42
CA ASP A 7 13.52 10.75 -2.11
C ASP A 7 12.36 9.78 -1.98
N LEU A 8 11.54 9.91 -0.94
CA LEU A 8 10.40 9.03 -0.72
C LEU A 8 9.15 9.47 -1.48
N ARG A 9 9.24 10.49 -2.33
CA ARG A 9 8.12 10.96 -3.15
C ARG A 9 7.88 10.10 -4.38
N SER A 10 8.78 9.20 -4.72
CA SER A 10 8.57 8.25 -5.80
C SER A 10 8.31 6.88 -5.21
N GLU A 11 7.46 6.10 -5.89
CA GLU A 11 7.15 4.74 -5.44
C GLU A 11 8.40 3.87 -5.45
N LYS A 12 9.27 4.05 -6.44
CA LYS A 12 10.52 3.30 -6.53
C LYS A 12 11.43 3.56 -5.33
N ASN A 13 11.62 4.82 -4.97
CA ASN A 13 12.46 5.16 -3.82
C ASN A 13 11.82 4.73 -2.52
N LEU A 14 10.51 4.83 -2.43
CA LEU A 14 9.78 4.40 -1.23
C LEU A 14 9.97 2.91 -0.97
N ILE A 15 9.77 2.06 -1.99
CA ILE A 15 9.93 0.62 -1.78
C ILE A 15 11.38 0.26 -1.48
N SER A 16 12.34 0.97 -2.07
CA SER A 16 13.75 0.75 -1.79
C SER A 16 14.09 1.09 -0.35
N TYR A 17 13.58 2.22 0.15
CA TYR A 17 13.77 2.63 1.55
C TYR A 17 13.18 1.59 2.51
N VAL A 18 11.96 1.16 2.26
CA VAL A 18 11.27 0.19 3.13
C VAL A 18 12.01 -1.14 3.10
N SER A 19 12.47 -1.56 1.93
CA SER A 19 13.23 -2.81 1.78
C SER A 19 14.49 -2.79 2.62
N ASP A 20 15.18 -1.65 2.66
CA ASP A 20 16.36 -1.50 3.51
C ASP A 20 15.99 -1.55 4.99
N CYS A 21 14.89 -0.88 5.38
CA CYS A 21 14.45 -0.90 6.78
C CYS A 21 14.11 -2.31 7.26
N TRP A 22 13.54 -3.13 6.39
CA TRP A 22 13.05 -4.46 6.76
C TRP A 22 13.98 -5.59 6.38
N ASN A 23 15.11 -5.27 5.74
CA ASN A 23 16.07 -6.26 5.28
C ASN A 23 15.42 -7.28 4.37
N VAL A 24 14.74 -6.81 3.34
CA VAL A 24 14.11 -7.63 2.31
C VAL A 24 14.56 -7.16 0.94
N ALA A 25 14.46 -8.04 -0.05
CA ALA A 25 14.64 -7.70 -1.45
C ALA A 25 13.26 -7.64 -2.10
N SER A 26 12.95 -6.53 -2.79
CA SER A 26 11.64 -6.32 -3.40
C SER A 26 11.76 -6.32 -4.91
N TYR A 27 10.81 -6.98 -5.56
CA TYR A 27 10.79 -7.08 -7.02
C TYR A 27 9.42 -6.67 -7.53
N LYS A 28 9.41 -5.86 -8.59
CA LYS A 28 8.19 -5.41 -9.23
C LYS A 28 7.46 -6.59 -9.86
N LEU A 29 6.18 -6.71 -9.58
CA LEU A 29 5.34 -7.76 -10.16
C LEU A 29 4.76 -7.31 -11.51
N PRO A 30 4.46 -8.26 -12.41
CA PRO A 30 3.70 -7.93 -13.62
C PRO A 30 2.33 -7.33 -13.28
N MET A 31 1.81 -6.51 -14.17
CA MET A 31 0.54 -5.82 -13.96
C MET A 31 -0.62 -6.77 -13.70
N SER A 32 -0.56 -7.99 -14.24
CA SER A 32 -1.62 -8.98 -14.04
C SER A 32 -1.81 -9.37 -12.59
N TYR A 33 -0.81 -9.14 -11.73
CA TYR A 33 -0.93 -9.43 -10.29
C TYR A 33 -1.74 -8.38 -9.55
N LYS A 34 -1.91 -7.19 -10.11
CA LYS A 34 -2.65 -6.06 -9.51
C LYS A 34 -2.05 -5.53 -8.20
N ILE A 35 -0.98 -6.15 -7.70
CA ILE A 35 -0.20 -5.72 -6.54
C ILE A 35 1.21 -5.42 -7.04
N ASP A 36 1.85 -4.40 -6.49
CA ASP A 36 3.05 -3.83 -7.07
C ASP A 36 4.30 -4.68 -6.91
N TYR A 37 4.52 -5.24 -5.72
CA TYR A 37 5.81 -5.85 -5.37
C TYR A 37 5.64 -7.14 -4.60
N VAL A 38 6.62 -8.05 -4.79
CA VAL A 38 6.84 -9.19 -3.91
C VAL A 38 8.14 -8.95 -3.14
N MET A 39 8.14 -9.31 -1.86
CA MET A 39 9.30 -9.13 -0.98
C MET A 39 9.85 -10.50 -0.58
N TYR A 40 11.18 -10.64 -0.68
CA TYR A 40 11.88 -11.88 -0.33
C TYR A 40 12.86 -11.62 0.80
N ARG A 41 13.03 -12.62 1.65
CA ARG A 41 14.12 -12.69 2.62
C ARG A 41 14.70 -14.10 2.56
N ASP A 42 16.05 -14.18 2.37
CA ASP A 42 16.75 -15.47 2.30
C ASP A 42 16.10 -16.40 1.26
N ASP A 43 15.84 -15.86 0.06
CA ASP A 43 15.28 -16.57 -1.09
C ASP A 43 13.85 -17.10 -0.90
N SER A 44 13.17 -16.67 0.17
CA SER A 44 11.78 -17.04 0.40
C SER A 44 10.88 -15.81 0.34
N PRO A 45 9.71 -15.90 -0.30
CA PRO A 45 8.76 -14.79 -0.28
C PRO A 45 8.23 -14.61 1.14
N VAL A 46 8.25 -13.36 1.62
CA VAL A 46 7.73 -13.03 2.95
C VAL A 46 6.50 -12.13 2.88
N GLY A 47 6.20 -11.56 1.72
CA GLY A 47 5.01 -10.73 1.59
C GLY A 47 4.88 -10.05 0.24
N PHE A 48 3.75 -9.38 0.07
CA PHE A 48 3.41 -8.57 -1.10
C PHE A 48 3.14 -7.16 -0.63
N ALA A 49 3.43 -6.18 -1.48
CA ALA A 49 3.25 -4.79 -1.13
C ALA A 49 2.64 -4.00 -2.27
N GLU A 50 1.64 -3.22 -1.93
CA GLU A 50 1.13 -2.14 -2.76
C GLU A 50 1.75 -0.85 -2.25
N VAL A 51 2.24 0.02 -3.14
CA VAL A 51 3.01 1.20 -2.74
C VAL A 51 2.33 2.44 -3.30
N LYS A 52 2.11 3.44 -2.45
CA LYS A 52 1.45 4.70 -2.83
C LYS A 52 2.19 5.89 -2.23
N VAL A 53 2.28 6.94 -3.01
CA VAL A 53 2.82 8.22 -2.56
C VAL A 53 1.70 9.26 -2.63
N ARG A 54 1.52 10.01 -1.55
CA ARG A 54 0.49 11.04 -1.45
C ARG A 54 1.13 12.42 -1.28
N THR A 55 0.42 13.44 -1.72
CA THR A 55 0.91 14.82 -1.69
C THR A 55 0.29 15.64 -0.56
N HIS A 56 -0.39 14.97 0.37
CA HIS A 56 -1.01 15.59 1.54
C HIS A 56 -0.50 14.93 2.82
N THR A 57 -0.83 15.52 3.97
CA THR A 57 -0.42 14.99 5.27
C THR A 57 -1.27 13.79 5.66
N PHE A 58 -0.76 13.01 6.60
CA PHE A 58 -1.40 11.79 7.09
C PHE A 58 -2.85 12.02 7.54
N GLY A 59 -3.11 13.08 8.28
CA GLY A 59 -4.43 13.31 8.86
C GLY A 59 -5.40 14.11 8.00
N THR A 60 -5.08 14.36 6.73
CA THR A 60 -5.92 15.18 5.86
C THR A 60 -7.30 14.53 5.64
N PHE A 61 -7.36 13.21 5.50
CA PHE A 61 -8.60 12.47 5.35
C PHE A 61 -8.75 11.48 6.50
N PRO A 62 -9.99 11.14 6.90
CA PRO A 62 -10.21 10.25 8.05
C PRO A 62 -9.86 8.78 7.76
N THR A 63 -9.90 8.37 6.49
CA THR A 63 -9.64 6.98 6.10
C THR A 63 -8.75 6.96 4.86
N TYR A 64 -8.10 5.82 4.65
CA TYR A 64 -7.44 5.54 3.38
C TYR A 64 -8.37 4.70 2.52
N ILE A 65 -8.59 5.12 1.28
CA ILE A 65 -9.58 4.52 0.39
C ILE A 65 -8.88 3.76 -0.72
N ILE A 66 -9.24 2.49 -0.89
CA ILE A 66 -8.66 1.64 -1.93
C ILE A 66 -9.73 0.66 -2.42
N SER A 67 -9.68 0.27 -3.70
CA SER A 67 -10.70 -0.57 -4.27
C SER A 67 -10.80 -1.93 -3.58
N LEU A 68 -12.02 -2.43 -3.43
CA LEU A 68 -12.25 -3.77 -2.86
C LEU A 68 -11.56 -4.84 -3.69
N ALA A 69 -11.57 -4.68 -5.03
CA ALA A 69 -10.91 -5.65 -5.91
C ALA A 69 -9.43 -5.80 -5.58
N LYS A 70 -8.73 -4.69 -5.31
CA LYS A 70 -7.32 -4.71 -4.95
C LYS A 70 -7.10 -5.34 -3.58
N VAL A 71 -7.95 -5.02 -2.61
CA VAL A 71 -7.88 -5.62 -1.27
C VAL A 71 -8.05 -7.13 -1.34
N MET A 72 -9.03 -7.60 -2.12
CA MET A 72 -9.29 -9.02 -2.27
C MET A 72 -8.11 -9.73 -2.93
N GLU A 73 -7.51 -9.13 -3.97
CA GLU A 73 -6.34 -9.71 -4.62
C GLU A 73 -5.15 -9.79 -3.67
N ALA A 74 -4.91 -8.71 -2.90
CA ALA A 74 -3.85 -8.70 -1.91
C ALA A 74 -4.02 -9.82 -0.88
N ARG A 75 -5.25 -9.99 -0.39
CA ARG A 75 -5.56 -11.05 0.57
C ARG A 75 -5.39 -12.44 -0.04
N ARG A 76 -5.84 -12.62 -1.29
CA ARG A 76 -5.69 -13.89 -1.98
C ARG A 76 -4.21 -14.28 -2.09
N LEU A 77 -3.36 -13.36 -2.52
CA LEU A 77 -1.93 -13.62 -2.64
C LEU A 77 -1.32 -14.03 -1.30
N ALA A 78 -1.67 -13.34 -0.23
CA ALA A 78 -1.15 -13.65 1.10
C ALA A 78 -1.58 -15.03 1.56
N ARG A 79 -2.87 -15.36 1.40
CA ARG A 79 -3.40 -16.67 1.82
C ARG A 79 -2.80 -17.81 1.02
N GLU A 80 -2.74 -17.66 -0.30
CA GLU A 80 -2.25 -18.74 -1.18
C GLU A 80 -0.77 -19.01 -0.98
N THR A 81 -0.01 -18.02 -0.52
CA THR A 81 1.43 -18.17 -0.32
C THR A 81 1.82 -18.27 1.15
N ASN A 82 0.86 -18.22 2.06
CA ASN A 82 1.09 -18.21 3.50
C ASN A 82 2.07 -17.11 3.91
N THR A 83 1.85 -15.92 3.38
CA THR A 83 2.66 -14.72 3.67
C THR A 83 1.74 -13.57 4.07
N LYS A 84 2.23 -12.34 3.95
CA LYS A 84 1.48 -11.13 4.27
C LYS A 84 1.27 -10.29 3.01
N SER A 85 0.26 -9.45 3.01
CA SER A 85 0.08 -8.41 2.02
C SER A 85 -0.15 -7.10 2.74
N ILE A 86 0.62 -6.08 2.36
CA ILE A 86 0.60 -4.79 3.05
C ILE A 86 0.47 -3.66 2.04
N LEU A 87 -0.09 -2.55 2.53
CA LEU A 87 -0.16 -1.28 1.81
C LEU A 87 0.86 -0.34 2.44
N ILE A 88 1.79 0.15 1.64
CA ILE A 88 2.82 1.09 2.09
C ILE A 88 2.47 2.45 1.50
N VAL A 89 2.35 3.46 2.37
CA VAL A 89 2.00 4.81 1.93
C VAL A 89 3.00 5.80 2.50
N SER A 90 3.47 6.70 1.63
CA SER A 90 4.26 7.85 2.05
C SER A 90 3.40 9.10 1.91
N TRP A 91 3.11 9.74 3.04
CA TRP A 91 2.50 11.08 3.09
C TRP A 91 3.62 12.12 3.19
N THR A 92 3.26 13.38 3.15
CA THR A 92 4.28 14.44 3.21
C THR A 92 4.97 14.51 4.58
N ASP A 93 4.32 14.03 5.63
CA ASP A 93 4.81 14.13 7.02
C ASP A 93 5.15 12.79 7.64
N ARG A 94 4.86 11.67 7.01
CA ARG A 94 5.19 10.35 7.56
C ARG A 94 5.05 9.25 6.52
N THR A 95 5.67 8.10 6.82
CA THR A 95 5.54 6.88 6.04
C THR A 95 5.01 5.79 6.95
N GLY A 96 4.07 5.01 6.45
CA GLY A 96 3.47 3.94 7.23
C GLY A 96 3.02 2.77 6.37
N TYR A 97 2.60 1.71 7.04
CA TYR A 97 2.07 0.53 6.37
C TYR A 97 0.85 -0.01 7.08
N LEU A 98 0.03 -0.71 6.32
CA LEU A 98 -1.22 -1.29 6.78
C LEU A 98 -1.30 -2.72 6.28
N ASP A 99 -1.67 -3.65 7.17
CA ASP A 99 -1.97 -5.02 6.76
C ASP A 99 -3.33 -5.04 6.05
N PHE A 100 -3.40 -5.66 4.86
CA PHE A 100 -4.65 -5.70 4.10
C PHE A 100 -5.75 -6.52 4.79
N PHE A 101 -5.42 -7.26 5.84
CA PHE A 101 -6.42 -7.95 6.66
C PHE A 101 -6.98 -7.09 7.79
N SER A 102 -6.53 -5.83 7.90
CA SER A 102 -7.07 -4.91 8.87
C SER A 102 -8.55 -4.64 8.62
N HIS A 103 -9.27 -4.30 9.67
CA HIS A 103 -10.69 -3.96 9.58
C HIS A 103 -10.92 -2.76 8.65
N HIS A 104 -11.97 -2.82 7.88
CA HIS A 104 -12.36 -1.75 6.97
C HIS A 104 -13.87 -1.74 6.80
N GLN A 105 -14.37 -0.62 6.28
CA GLN A 105 -15.75 -0.50 5.84
C GLN A 105 -15.76 -0.47 4.33
N ILE A 106 -16.81 -1.07 3.75
CA ILE A 106 -16.99 -1.06 2.30
C ILE A 106 -18.07 -0.06 1.97
N ARG A 107 -17.77 0.87 1.06
CA ARG A 107 -18.71 1.88 0.60
C ARG A 107 -18.65 1.96 -0.92
N HIS A 108 -19.76 2.28 -1.52
CA HIS A 108 -19.80 2.53 -2.95
C HIS A 108 -19.08 3.84 -3.23
N GLY A 109 -18.18 3.85 -4.21
CA GLY A 109 -17.40 5.04 -4.50
C GLY A 109 -16.69 4.94 -5.82
N GLY A 110 -15.59 5.70 -5.93
CA GLY A 110 -14.78 5.77 -7.13
C GLY A 110 -14.81 7.17 -7.72
N ARG A 111 -14.74 7.27 -9.04
CA ARG A 111 -14.55 8.55 -9.73
C ARG A 111 -15.88 9.22 -10.02
N SER A 112 -16.48 9.79 -9.00
CA SER A 112 -17.77 10.47 -9.13
C SER A 112 -17.69 11.76 -9.94
N ASP A 113 -16.50 12.35 -10.09
CA ASP A 113 -16.28 13.55 -10.87
C ASP A 113 -16.63 13.37 -12.35
N ARG A 114 -16.61 12.12 -12.84
CA ARG A 114 -16.98 11.81 -14.23
C ARG A 114 -18.47 11.63 -14.42
N ASN A 115 -19.20 11.55 -13.34
CA ASN A 115 -20.64 11.25 -13.38
C ASN A 115 -20.95 10.02 -14.24
N ASP A 116 -20.04 9.03 -14.21
CA ASP A 116 -20.16 7.79 -14.97
C ASP A 116 -20.25 6.64 -13.96
N TRP A 117 -21.42 6.00 -13.89
CA TRP A 117 -21.68 4.93 -12.94
C TRP A 117 -20.71 3.75 -13.14
N GLN A 118 -20.15 3.57 -14.34
CA GLN A 118 -19.21 2.47 -14.60
C GLN A 118 -17.86 2.68 -13.92
N ASP A 119 -17.53 3.93 -13.56
CA ASP A 119 -16.30 4.23 -12.83
C ASP A 119 -16.48 4.07 -11.33
N GLN A 120 -17.67 3.73 -10.86
CA GLN A 120 -17.94 3.57 -9.44
C GLN A 120 -17.91 2.10 -9.07
N GLU A 121 -17.25 1.80 -7.95
CA GLU A 121 -17.07 0.44 -7.48
C GLU A 121 -17.07 0.40 -5.96
N PRO A 122 -17.20 -0.79 -5.36
CA PRO A 122 -17.03 -0.91 -3.92
C PRO A 122 -15.60 -0.52 -3.51
N MET A 123 -15.49 0.36 -2.53
CA MET A 123 -14.22 0.85 -2.02
C MET A 123 -14.09 0.50 -0.54
N CYS A 124 -12.90 0.09 -0.16
CA CYS A 124 -12.57 -0.18 1.24
C CYS A 124 -12.03 1.09 1.89
N HIS A 125 -12.56 1.42 3.05
CA HIS A 125 -12.15 2.56 3.86
C HIS A 125 -11.45 2.04 5.10
N PHE A 126 -10.13 2.20 5.14
CA PHE A 126 -9.33 1.80 6.29
C PHE A 126 -9.11 3.00 7.21
N ASP A 127 -9.43 2.85 8.50
CA ASP A 127 -9.14 3.88 9.48
C ASP A 127 -7.64 4.08 9.58
N LEU A 128 -7.20 5.32 9.65
CA LEU A 128 -5.77 5.64 9.70
C LEU A 128 -5.07 5.07 10.92
N LYS A 129 -5.80 4.78 12.00
CA LYS A 129 -5.23 4.20 13.22
C LYS A 129 -4.60 2.83 13.00
N HIS A 130 -4.96 2.13 11.92
CA HIS A 130 -4.40 0.82 11.60
C HIS A 130 -3.03 0.91 10.94
N PHE A 131 -2.61 2.09 10.50
CA PHE A 131 -1.29 2.27 9.93
C PHE A 131 -0.22 2.30 11.01
N LYS A 132 0.88 1.60 10.77
CA LYS A 132 2.06 1.62 11.63
C LYS A 132 3.17 2.38 10.94
N GLY A 133 3.98 3.10 11.70
CA GLY A 133 5.07 3.90 11.15
C GLY A 133 6.21 3.03 10.63
N ILE A 134 6.91 3.54 9.61
CA ILE A 134 8.10 2.92 9.05
C ILE A 134 9.24 3.91 9.13
N GLY A 135 10.34 3.51 9.77
CA GLY A 135 11.52 4.34 9.86
C GLY A 135 11.31 5.55 10.74
N ILE A 136 12.27 6.48 10.66
CA ILE A 136 12.22 7.74 11.41
C ILE A 136 12.17 8.88 10.39
N ARG A 137 11.16 9.71 10.51
CA ARG A 137 11.02 10.87 9.66
C ARG A 137 10.78 12.11 10.47
#